data_956154922195176574dbfbba74b55741
#
_entry.id   956154922195176574dbfbba74b55741
#
_cell.length_a   1.000
_cell.length_b   1.000
_cell.length_c   1.000
_cell.angle_alpha   90.00
_cell.angle_beta   90.00
_cell.angle_gamma   90.00
#
_symmetry.space_group_name_H-M   'P 1'
#
loop_
_entity.id
_entity.type
_entity.pdbx_description
1 polymer ?
#
loop_
_entity_poly.entity_id
_entity_poly.type
_entity_poly.pdbx_seq_one_letter_code
_entity_poly.pdbx_strand_id
1 'polypeptide(L)'
;MQSPIPRRTIVLLWLSVASVTHAQPSATKEGAEQKLTAAPAVALGTDPVTRIRDEGLNRSEVMATLSHLTDIVGPRLTGSPELRRASEWARDRFTTWGLQNAALEPWGPFGRGWSLRRFSAQIVAPQAIPLIAYPKAWSPSVGIQPLEADVIHVDIKKSEDFERYRGKLKGKIVLDGPIQEIKVKFDPLAGRRTEANLLALANSDGATGPARPTTGAALATPEQRAALALLPRRYQFFSEEGVAVLLQPSR
;
A
#
# COMPACT_ATOMS: atom_id res chain seq x y z
N MET A 1 39.15 -3.65 -50.53
CA MET A 1 38.06 -2.69 -50.84
C MET A 1 37.32 -2.37 -49.54
N GLN A 2 37.69 -1.25 -48.93
CA GLN A 2 37.12 -0.75 -47.66
C GLN A 2 36.14 0.36 -48.03
N SER A 3 34.89 0.23 -47.65
CA SER A 3 33.87 1.28 -47.79
C SER A 3 33.93 2.21 -46.58
N PRO A 4 33.81 3.53 -46.73
CA PRO A 4 33.88 4.47 -45.64
C PRO A 4 32.57 4.64 -44.90
N ILE A 5 32.65 4.74 -43.58
CA ILE A 5 31.55 5.05 -42.66
C ILE A 5 31.20 6.55 -42.75
N PRO A 6 29.93 6.96 -42.90
CA PRO A 6 29.60 8.37 -42.93
C PRO A 6 29.61 8.98 -41.52
N ARG A 7 30.35 10.09 -41.38
CA ARG A 7 30.35 10.97 -40.23
C ARG A 7 28.99 11.63 -40.05
N ARG A 8 28.31 11.32 -38.94
CA ARG A 8 27.08 12.06 -38.57
C ARG A 8 27.48 13.38 -37.91
N THR A 9 27.11 14.47 -38.55
CA THR A 9 27.25 15.84 -38.08
C THR A 9 26.23 16.05 -36.94
N ILE A 10 26.73 16.38 -35.74
CA ILE A 10 25.87 16.76 -34.59
C ILE A 10 25.59 18.27 -34.77
N VAL A 11 24.33 18.59 -35.04
CA VAL A 11 23.85 19.97 -35.00
C VAL A 11 23.37 20.28 -33.60
N LEU A 12 24.14 21.11 -32.87
CA LEU A 12 23.71 21.68 -31.59
C LEU A 12 22.71 22.81 -31.85
N LEU A 13 21.45 22.58 -31.57
CA LEU A 13 20.42 23.63 -31.57
C LEU A 13 20.46 24.33 -30.20
N TRP A 14 20.91 25.58 -30.20
CA TRP A 14 20.74 26.48 -29.05
C TRP A 14 19.29 26.96 -28.99
N LEU A 15 18.52 26.50 -28.00
CA LEU A 15 17.22 27.09 -27.67
C LEU A 15 17.46 28.30 -26.76
N SER A 16 17.31 29.51 -27.33
CA SER A 16 17.21 30.75 -26.55
C SER A 16 15.84 30.80 -25.86
N VAL A 17 15.84 30.72 -24.55
CA VAL A 17 14.65 30.93 -23.71
C VAL A 17 14.39 32.44 -23.66
N ALA A 18 13.37 32.89 -24.37
CA ALA A 18 12.85 34.25 -24.23
C ALA A 18 12.06 34.33 -22.90
N SER A 19 12.59 35.11 -21.96
CA SER A 19 11.88 35.43 -20.70
C SER A 19 10.71 36.38 -21.03
N VAL A 20 9.49 35.86 -21.00
CA VAL A 20 8.30 36.68 -21.04
C VAL A 20 8.04 37.21 -19.64
N THR A 21 8.34 38.48 -19.42
CA THR A 21 8.01 39.21 -18.22
C THR A 21 6.49 39.49 -18.23
N HIS A 22 5.72 38.72 -17.49
CA HIS A 22 4.31 39.04 -17.24
C HIS A 22 4.26 40.13 -16.17
N ALA A 23 3.85 41.33 -16.56
CA ALA A 23 3.46 42.37 -15.65
C ALA A 23 2.15 41.96 -14.96
N GLN A 24 2.22 41.70 -13.65
CA GLN A 24 1.01 41.51 -12.84
C GLN A 24 0.35 42.87 -12.58
N PRO A 25 -0.97 43.01 -12.75
CA PRO A 25 -1.67 44.19 -12.32
C PRO A 25 -1.71 44.20 -10.78
N SER A 26 -1.26 45.30 -10.22
CA SER A 26 -1.36 45.61 -8.79
C SER A 26 -2.84 45.77 -8.40
N ALA A 27 -3.43 44.68 -7.92
CA ALA A 27 -4.71 44.77 -7.23
C ALA A 27 -4.42 45.09 -5.75
N THR A 28 -4.59 46.37 -5.40
CA THR A 28 -4.68 46.81 -4.01
C THR A 28 -5.88 46.13 -3.36
N LYS A 29 -5.67 45.03 -2.69
CA LYS A 29 -6.66 44.53 -1.74
C LYS A 29 -6.30 45.04 -0.35
N GLU A 30 -6.97 46.09 0.07
CA GLU A 30 -7.26 46.32 1.45
C GLU A 30 -8.06 45.13 1.97
N GLY A 31 -7.36 44.07 2.35
CA GLY A 31 -7.89 42.95 3.09
C GLY A 31 -7.69 43.25 4.56
N ALA A 32 -8.77 43.53 5.24
CA ALA A 32 -8.77 43.59 6.70
C ALA A 32 -8.09 42.29 7.22
N GLU A 33 -6.90 42.45 7.80
CA GLU A 33 -6.31 41.46 8.68
C GLU A 33 -7.29 41.25 9.84
N GLN A 34 -8.20 40.30 9.69
CA GLN A 34 -8.87 39.72 10.84
C GLN A 34 -7.76 39.05 11.66
N LYS A 35 -7.23 39.84 12.59
CA LYS A 35 -6.44 39.35 13.70
C LYS A 35 -7.29 38.25 14.36
N LEU A 36 -6.99 37.00 14.06
CA LEU A 36 -7.51 35.88 14.82
C LEU A 36 -7.04 36.13 16.27
N THR A 37 -7.88 36.75 17.04
CA THR A 37 -7.69 36.80 18.49
C THR A 37 -7.70 35.35 18.92
N ALA A 38 -6.54 34.87 19.38
CA ALA A 38 -6.43 33.59 20.02
C ALA A 38 -7.58 33.50 21.03
N ALA A 39 -8.41 32.47 20.86
CA ALA A 39 -9.46 32.20 21.84
C ALA A 39 -8.82 32.19 23.21
N PRO A 40 -9.45 32.86 24.23
CA PRO A 40 -8.89 32.91 25.57
C PRO A 40 -8.57 31.46 25.98
N ALA A 41 -7.34 31.26 26.45
CA ALA A 41 -6.94 29.96 27.00
C ALA A 41 -7.93 29.66 28.14
N VAL A 42 -8.89 28.80 27.86
CA VAL A 42 -9.80 28.29 28.88
C VAL A 42 -8.91 27.68 29.94
N ALA A 43 -8.95 28.23 31.16
CA ALA A 43 -8.21 27.65 32.27
C ALA A 43 -8.62 26.18 32.38
N LEU A 44 -7.72 25.30 31.99
CA LEU A 44 -7.95 23.85 32.01
C LEU A 44 -8.33 23.50 33.46
N GLY A 45 -9.55 23.02 33.63
CA GLY A 45 -10.00 22.56 34.94
C GLY A 45 -8.98 21.57 35.52
N THR A 46 -8.79 21.58 36.81
CA THR A 46 -7.86 20.66 37.50
C THR A 46 -8.26 19.20 37.40
N ASP A 47 -9.48 18.94 36.90
CA ASP A 47 -9.98 17.58 36.68
C ASP A 47 -9.19 16.82 35.58
N PRO A 48 -8.62 15.66 35.91
CA PRO A 48 -7.85 14.86 34.96
C PRO A 48 -8.62 14.48 33.69
N VAL A 49 -9.92 14.23 33.80
CA VAL A 49 -10.77 13.84 32.65
C VAL A 49 -10.88 14.99 31.65
N THR A 50 -11.09 16.23 32.15
CA THR A 50 -11.13 17.43 31.32
C THR A 50 -9.80 17.65 30.60
N ARG A 51 -8.67 17.43 31.27
CA ARG A 51 -7.34 17.53 30.65
C ARG A 51 -7.12 16.49 29.56
N ILE A 52 -7.51 15.24 29.79
CA ILE A 52 -7.41 14.15 28.81
C ILE A 52 -8.27 14.47 27.57
N ARG A 53 -9.50 14.95 27.79
CA ARG A 53 -10.39 15.33 26.70
C ARG A 53 -9.82 16.49 25.88
N ASP A 54 -9.29 17.49 26.52
CA ASP A 54 -8.69 18.65 25.87
C ASP A 54 -7.46 18.22 25.03
N GLU A 55 -6.60 17.37 25.57
CA GLU A 55 -5.46 16.83 24.83
C GLU A 55 -5.90 16.05 23.59
N GLY A 56 -6.89 15.16 23.74
CA GLY A 56 -7.36 14.32 22.65
C GLY A 56 -8.16 15.06 21.57
N LEU A 57 -8.91 16.09 21.91
CA LEU A 57 -9.81 16.81 20.99
C LEU A 57 -9.18 18.06 20.38
N ASN A 58 -8.37 18.80 21.15
CA ASN A 58 -7.87 20.10 20.74
C ASN A 58 -6.37 20.12 20.43
N ARG A 59 -5.59 19.16 20.98
CA ARG A 59 -4.14 19.06 20.80
C ARG A 59 -3.67 17.70 20.31
N SER A 60 -4.58 16.95 19.68
CA SER A 60 -4.30 15.58 19.24
C SER A 60 -3.15 15.50 18.24
N GLU A 61 -2.15 14.69 18.55
CA GLU A 61 -1.05 14.37 17.64
C GLU A 61 -1.32 13.10 16.81
N VAL A 62 -2.54 12.55 16.84
CA VAL A 62 -2.85 11.29 16.19
C VAL A 62 -2.53 11.29 14.69
N MET A 63 -2.84 12.40 14.00
CA MET A 63 -2.55 12.48 12.56
C MET A 63 -1.05 12.61 12.27
N ALA A 64 -0.32 13.36 13.09
CA ALA A 64 1.14 13.46 12.97
C ALA A 64 1.81 12.09 13.25
N THR A 65 1.34 11.38 14.26
CA THR A 65 1.78 10.01 14.58
C THR A 65 1.47 9.05 13.44
N LEU A 66 0.26 9.11 12.89
CA LEU A 66 -0.14 8.27 11.77
C LEU A 66 0.72 8.55 10.55
N SER A 67 0.88 9.81 10.16
CA SER A 67 1.72 10.20 9.01
C SER A 67 3.17 9.75 9.18
N HIS A 68 3.75 9.91 10.38
CA HIS A 68 5.10 9.41 10.62
C HIS A 68 5.20 7.89 10.39
N LEU A 69 4.25 7.13 10.92
CA LEU A 69 4.29 5.67 10.81
C LEU A 69 3.94 5.16 9.40
N THR A 70 3.06 5.84 8.66
CA THR A 70 2.63 5.40 7.33
C THR A 70 3.50 5.97 6.21
N ASP A 71 3.84 7.25 6.26
CA ASP A 71 4.47 7.95 5.14
C ASP A 71 6.00 7.95 5.26
N ILE A 72 6.54 8.09 6.50
CA ILE A 72 8.00 8.13 6.72
C ILE A 72 8.57 6.73 6.95
N VAL A 73 7.96 5.93 7.82
CA VAL A 73 8.43 4.57 8.11
C VAL A 73 7.93 3.59 7.06
N GLY A 74 6.67 3.66 6.69
CA GLY A 74 6.03 2.77 5.71
C GLY A 74 5.63 1.39 6.27
N PRO A 75 5.61 0.34 5.42
CA PRO A 75 5.20 -1.00 5.82
C PRO A 75 6.08 -1.56 6.94
N ARG A 76 5.45 -2.00 8.03
CA ARG A 76 6.14 -2.51 9.23
C ARG A 76 5.89 -3.99 9.42
N LEU A 77 6.43 -4.79 8.49
CA LEU A 77 6.30 -6.24 8.58
C LEU A 77 7.15 -6.79 9.71
N THR A 78 6.67 -7.85 10.35
CA THR A 78 7.39 -8.51 11.45
C THR A 78 8.80 -8.91 11.02
N GLY A 79 9.80 -8.58 11.85
CA GLY A 79 11.21 -8.85 11.56
C GLY A 79 11.83 -7.93 10.50
N SER A 80 11.11 -6.92 10.00
CA SER A 80 11.67 -5.97 9.03
C SER A 80 12.45 -4.84 9.71
N PRO A 81 13.43 -4.22 9.00
CA PRO A 81 14.10 -3.02 9.48
C PRO A 81 13.15 -1.84 9.74
N GLU A 82 12.07 -1.75 8.96
CA GLU A 82 11.03 -0.72 9.09
C GLU A 82 10.27 -0.87 10.40
N LEU A 83 9.92 -2.10 10.80
CA LEU A 83 9.30 -2.35 12.12
C LEU A 83 10.23 -1.93 13.24
N ARG A 84 11.52 -2.26 13.13
CA ARG A 84 12.51 -1.87 14.15
C ARG A 84 12.58 -0.36 14.30
N ARG A 85 12.69 0.39 13.19
CA ARG A 85 12.69 1.86 13.20
C ARG A 85 11.41 2.44 13.84
N ALA A 86 10.24 1.87 13.51
CA ALA A 86 8.98 2.29 14.11
C ALA A 86 8.95 2.05 15.62
N SER A 87 9.46 0.90 16.06
CA SER A 87 9.49 0.55 17.48
C SER A 87 10.46 1.45 18.27
N GLU A 88 11.63 1.73 17.73
CA GLU A 88 12.60 2.67 18.30
C GLU A 88 12.00 4.08 18.40
N TRP A 89 11.37 4.55 17.33
CA TRP A 89 10.67 5.84 17.34
C TRP A 89 9.54 5.90 18.37
N ALA A 90 8.72 4.84 18.49
CA ALA A 90 7.62 4.78 19.46
C ALA A 90 8.14 4.81 20.90
N ARG A 91 9.21 4.08 21.21
CA ARG A 91 9.90 4.13 22.51
C ARG A 91 10.33 5.56 22.84
N ASP A 92 10.96 6.25 21.88
CA ASP A 92 11.46 7.59 22.08
C ASP A 92 10.32 8.61 22.26
N ARG A 93 9.20 8.41 21.53
CA ARG A 93 7.98 9.21 21.71
C ARG A 93 7.37 9.00 23.11
N PHE A 94 7.28 7.80 23.60
CA PHE A 94 6.80 7.53 24.97
C PHE A 94 7.65 8.26 26.01
N THR A 95 8.96 8.24 25.84
CA THR A 95 9.86 9.00 26.72
C THR A 95 9.61 10.51 26.61
N THR A 96 9.40 11.06 25.39
CA THR A 96 9.08 12.46 25.18
C THR A 96 7.75 12.86 25.84
N TRP A 97 6.78 11.95 25.88
CA TRP A 97 5.51 12.16 26.57
C TRP A 97 5.59 12.01 28.09
N GLY A 98 6.79 11.74 28.64
CA GLY A 98 7.04 11.64 30.07
C GLY A 98 6.80 10.25 30.67
N LEU A 99 6.56 9.21 29.82
CA LEU A 99 6.49 7.84 30.33
C LEU A 99 7.89 7.36 30.72
N GLN A 100 7.96 6.66 31.85
CA GLN A 100 9.21 6.10 32.36
C GLN A 100 9.37 4.65 31.92
N ASN A 101 10.63 4.21 31.83
CA ASN A 101 10.99 2.81 31.53
C ASN A 101 10.49 2.30 30.18
N ALA A 102 10.30 3.20 29.18
CA ALA A 102 9.98 2.78 27.83
C ALA A 102 11.12 1.93 27.25
N ALA A 103 10.84 0.66 26.95
CA ALA A 103 11.82 -0.30 26.46
C ALA A 103 11.26 -1.13 25.31
N LEU A 104 12.15 -1.67 24.49
CA LEU A 104 11.78 -2.66 23.48
C LEU A 104 12.03 -4.05 24.04
N GLU A 105 10.98 -4.85 24.09
CA GLU A 105 11.06 -6.22 24.55
C GLU A 105 11.05 -7.18 23.35
N PRO A 106 12.15 -7.92 23.11
CA PRO A 106 12.16 -8.93 22.06
C PRO A 106 11.29 -10.13 22.47
N TRP A 107 10.46 -10.60 21.52
CA TRP A 107 9.67 -11.79 21.74
C TRP A 107 9.95 -12.83 20.64
N GLY A 108 10.20 -14.07 21.03
CA GLY A 108 10.40 -15.26 20.22
C GLY A 108 11.40 -15.14 19.09
N PRO A 109 11.74 -16.21 18.41
CA PRO A 109 12.30 -16.19 17.06
C PRO A 109 11.16 -16.09 16.04
N PHE A 110 11.11 -15.04 15.23
CA PHE A 110 10.13 -14.93 14.14
C PHE A 110 10.62 -15.54 12.84
N GLY A 111 11.94 -15.64 12.67
CA GLY A 111 12.55 -16.08 11.43
C GLY A 111 13.03 -14.89 10.58
N ARG A 112 12.95 -15.02 9.24
CA ARG A 112 13.41 -13.96 8.34
C ARG A 112 12.36 -12.86 8.16
N GLY A 113 12.77 -11.61 8.36
CA GLY A 113 12.00 -10.44 7.95
C GLY A 113 12.04 -10.26 6.43
N TRP A 114 11.20 -9.37 5.93
CA TRP A 114 11.14 -9.02 4.53
C TRP A 114 10.93 -7.51 4.36
N SER A 115 11.60 -6.90 3.41
CA SER A 115 11.36 -5.52 3.01
C SER A 115 11.51 -5.37 1.51
N LEU A 116 10.70 -4.49 0.93
CA LEU A 116 10.74 -4.16 -0.48
C LEU A 116 11.85 -3.13 -0.73
N ARG A 117 12.85 -3.48 -1.52
CA ARG A 117 13.91 -2.54 -1.92
C ARG A 117 13.58 -1.83 -3.23
N ARG A 118 13.23 -2.61 -4.25
CA ARG A 118 12.85 -2.13 -5.57
C ARG A 118 11.93 -3.13 -6.25
N PHE A 119 10.94 -2.63 -6.96
CA PHE A 119 10.06 -3.43 -7.79
C PHE A 119 9.67 -2.64 -9.03
N SER A 120 9.61 -3.31 -10.16
CA SER A 120 9.00 -2.80 -11.39
C SER A 120 8.45 -3.98 -12.18
N ALA A 121 7.35 -3.78 -12.88
CA ALA A 121 6.76 -4.76 -13.77
C ALA A 121 6.22 -4.05 -15.01
N GLN A 122 6.43 -4.66 -16.19
CA GLN A 122 5.94 -4.14 -17.45
C GLN A 122 5.72 -5.27 -18.45
N ILE A 123 4.80 -5.07 -19.38
CA ILE A 123 4.72 -5.85 -20.61
C ILE A 123 5.81 -5.31 -21.52
N VAL A 124 6.62 -6.17 -22.17
CA VAL A 124 7.68 -5.73 -23.06
C VAL A 124 7.32 -5.91 -24.53
N ALA A 125 6.47 -6.88 -24.86
CA ALA A 125 6.01 -7.18 -26.20
C ALA A 125 4.50 -7.50 -26.18
N PRO A 126 3.75 -7.16 -27.24
CA PRO A 126 4.15 -6.45 -28.47
C PRO A 126 4.40 -4.96 -28.27
N GLN A 127 4.00 -4.39 -27.11
CA GLN A 127 4.16 -2.99 -26.79
C GLN A 127 4.57 -2.86 -25.32
N ALA A 128 5.48 -1.93 -25.02
CA ALA A 128 5.89 -1.66 -23.63
C ALA A 128 4.74 -0.96 -22.87
N ILE A 129 4.22 -1.63 -21.84
CA ILE A 129 3.16 -1.12 -20.97
C ILE A 129 3.56 -1.32 -19.50
N PRO A 130 3.73 -0.25 -18.72
CA PRO A 130 4.00 -0.38 -17.30
C PRO A 130 2.78 -0.96 -16.58
N LEU A 131 3.03 -1.85 -15.61
CA LEU A 131 1.98 -2.47 -14.80
C LEU A 131 1.97 -1.86 -13.40
N ILE A 132 0.78 -1.54 -12.91
CA ILE A 132 0.57 -1.19 -11.50
C ILE A 132 0.47 -2.52 -10.74
N ALA A 133 1.58 -2.90 -10.12
CA ALA A 133 1.69 -4.16 -9.38
C ALA A 133 2.60 -3.99 -8.16
N TYR A 134 2.44 -4.90 -7.20
CA TYR A 134 3.27 -4.94 -5.98
C TYR A 134 3.58 -6.39 -5.63
N PRO A 135 4.80 -6.69 -5.16
CA PRO A 135 5.13 -8.03 -4.71
C PRO A 135 4.38 -8.34 -3.41
N LYS A 136 3.94 -9.57 -3.25
CA LYS A 136 3.46 -10.05 -1.96
C LYS A 136 4.63 -10.13 -0.98
N ALA A 137 4.35 -9.79 0.27
CA ALA A 137 5.34 -9.91 1.33
C ALA A 137 5.89 -11.36 1.38
N TRP A 138 7.17 -11.49 1.73
CA TRP A 138 7.95 -12.72 1.72
C TRP A 138 8.17 -13.38 0.35
N SER A 139 7.77 -12.72 -0.76
CA SER A 139 8.19 -13.16 -2.09
C SER A 139 9.71 -13.10 -2.21
N PRO A 140 10.37 -14.13 -2.79
CA PRO A 140 11.79 -14.07 -3.08
C PRO A 140 12.11 -13.04 -4.17
N SER A 141 13.36 -12.61 -4.23
CA SER A 141 13.84 -11.78 -5.34
C SER A 141 13.93 -12.62 -6.63
N VAL A 142 13.59 -12.00 -7.75
CA VAL A 142 13.83 -12.58 -9.08
C VAL A 142 15.31 -12.51 -9.52
N GLY A 143 16.17 -11.89 -8.70
CA GLY A 143 17.59 -11.70 -8.99
C GLY A 143 17.98 -10.25 -9.20
N ILE A 144 19.22 -10.03 -9.65
CA ILE A 144 19.76 -8.69 -9.93
C ILE A 144 19.31 -8.21 -11.31
N GLN A 145 19.25 -9.12 -12.27
CA GLN A 145 18.80 -8.84 -13.64
C GLN A 145 17.28 -8.92 -13.73
N PRO A 146 16.64 -8.09 -14.57
CA PRO A 146 15.24 -8.23 -14.87
C PRO A 146 14.93 -9.65 -15.40
N LEU A 147 13.83 -10.22 -14.91
CA LEU A 147 13.30 -11.47 -15.44
C LEU A 147 12.35 -11.13 -16.59
N GLU A 148 12.61 -11.70 -17.76
CA GLU A 148 11.72 -11.64 -18.91
C GLU A 148 11.30 -13.08 -19.27
N ALA A 149 10.00 -13.30 -19.42
CA ALA A 149 9.45 -14.61 -19.75
C ALA A 149 8.07 -14.48 -20.40
N ASP A 150 7.68 -15.53 -21.12
CA ASP A 150 6.33 -15.65 -21.68
C ASP A 150 5.28 -15.71 -20.58
N VAL A 151 4.09 -15.18 -20.90
CA VAL A 151 2.94 -15.15 -20.01
C VAL A 151 1.94 -16.23 -20.39
N ILE A 152 1.43 -16.95 -19.40
CA ILE A 152 0.35 -17.92 -19.57
C ILE A 152 -0.79 -17.65 -18.57
N HIS A 153 -2.03 -17.64 -19.07
CA HIS A 153 -3.20 -17.55 -18.21
C HIS A 153 -3.61 -18.94 -17.69
N VAL A 154 -3.82 -19.04 -16.38
CA VAL A 154 -4.19 -20.28 -15.69
C VAL A 154 -5.42 -20.04 -14.82
N ASP A 155 -6.48 -20.78 -15.07
CA ASP A 155 -7.72 -20.76 -14.28
C ASP A 155 -8.02 -22.19 -13.80
N ILE A 156 -7.65 -22.49 -12.55
CA ILE A 156 -7.85 -23.79 -11.89
C ILE A 156 -9.00 -23.63 -10.90
N LYS A 157 -10.14 -24.24 -11.20
CA LYS A 157 -11.35 -24.25 -10.37
C LYS A 157 -11.54 -25.53 -9.60
N LYS A 158 -11.04 -26.65 -10.14
CA LYS A 158 -11.16 -28.00 -9.59
C LYS A 158 -9.90 -28.81 -9.82
N SER A 159 -9.80 -29.96 -9.13
CA SER A 159 -8.57 -30.78 -9.14
C SER A 159 -8.19 -31.29 -10.52
N GLU A 160 -9.16 -31.57 -11.39
CA GLU A 160 -8.91 -32.08 -12.73
C GLU A 160 -8.25 -31.03 -13.65
N ASP A 161 -8.40 -29.76 -13.33
CA ASP A 161 -7.84 -28.68 -14.16
C ASP A 161 -6.31 -28.64 -14.12
N PHE A 162 -5.67 -29.21 -13.07
CA PHE A 162 -4.19 -29.27 -12.99
C PHE A 162 -3.56 -29.99 -14.20
N GLU A 163 -4.20 -31.06 -14.68
CA GLU A 163 -3.66 -31.84 -15.79
C GLU A 163 -3.56 -31.05 -17.10
N ARG A 164 -4.39 -30.02 -17.28
CA ARG A 164 -4.35 -29.15 -18.47
C ARG A 164 -3.06 -28.34 -18.58
N TYR A 165 -2.43 -28.07 -17.44
CA TYR A 165 -1.27 -27.19 -17.33
C TYR A 165 0.02 -27.92 -17.00
N ARG A 166 -0.05 -29.22 -16.67
CA ARG A 166 1.10 -30.03 -16.31
C ARG A 166 2.19 -30.03 -17.39
N GLY A 167 3.44 -29.75 -16.99
CA GLY A 167 4.60 -29.69 -17.87
C GLY A 167 4.65 -28.46 -18.78
N LYS A 168 3.75 -27.48 -18.62
CA LYS A 168 3.66 -26.29 -19.51
C LYS A 168 4.09 -24.98 -18.87
N LEU A 169 4.35 -24.96 -17.56
CA LEU A 169 4.50 -23.72 -16.80
C LEU A 169 5.95 -23.37 -16.46
N LYS A 170 6.90 -24.27 -16.75
CA LYS A 170 8.31 -24.08 -16.39
C LYS A 170 8.88 -22.78 -16.96
N GLY A 171 9.41 -21.93 -16.07
CA GLY A 171 10.05 -20.67 -16.43
C GLY A 171 9.10 -19.59 -16.94
N LYS A 172 7.77 -19.78 -16.87
CA LYS A 172 6.79 -18.81 -17.36
C LYS A 172 6.26 -17.92 -16.27
N ILE A 173 5.70 -16.77 -16.65
CA ILE A 173 4.92 -15.88 -15.81
C ILE A 173 3.46 -16.35 -15.89
N VAL A 174 2.88 -16.74 -14.76
CA VAL A 174 1.50 -17.23 -14.69
C VAL A 174 0.57 -16.13 -14.23
N LEU A 175 -0.48 -15.87 -15.02
CA LEU A 175 -1.64 -15.08 -14.59
C LEU A 175 -2.64 -16.06 -13.95
N ASP A 176 -2.76 -16.01 -12.61
CA ASP A 176 -3.55 -16.96 -11.85
C ASP A 176 -4.91 -16.39 -11.48
N GLY A 177 -5.95 -17.01 -12.00
CA GLY A 177 -7.34 -16.73 -11.67
C GLY A 177 -8.21 -16.38 -12.87
N PRO A 178 -9.50 -16.16 -12.64
CA PRO A 178 -10.43 -15.83 -13.71
C PRO A 178 -10.12 -14.44 -14.30
N ILE A 179 -10.42 -14.29 -15.59
CA ILE A 179 -10.42 -12.98 -16.23
C ILE A 179 -11.54 -12.15 -15.60
N GLN A 180 -11.19 -10.99 -15.05
CA GLN A 180 -12.15 -10.09 -14.43
C GLN A 180 -12.58 -9.00 -15.42
N GLU A 181 -13.88 -8.75 -15.46
CA GLU A 181 -14.41 -7.60 -16.17
C GLU A 181 -14.06 -6.32 -15.41
N ILE A 182 -13.36 -5.40 -16.07
CA ILE A 182 -13.02 -4.10 -15.48
C ILE A 182 -14.20 -3.17 -15.70
N LYS A 183 -14.89 -2.82 -14.62
CA LYS A 183 -15.95 -1.81 -14.64
C LYS A 183 -15.39 -0.48 -14.17
N VAL A 184 -15.69 0.56 -14.91
CA VAL A 184 -15.36 1.93 -14.48
C VAL A 184 -16.18 2.24 -13.24
N LYS A 185 -15.53 2.69 -12.19
CA LYS A 185 -16.15 3.11 -10.93
C LYS A 185 -16.10 4.63 -10.86
N PHE A 186 -17.25 5.26 -10.78
CA PHE A 186 -17.37 6.70 -10.59
C PHE A 186 -17.63 7.07 -9.13
N ASP A 187 -18.01 6.11 -8.30
CA ASP A 187 -18.21 6.32 -6.88
C ASP A 187 -16.87 6.39 -6.13
N PRO A 188 -16.78 7.20 -5.08
CA PRO A 188 -15.61 7.26 -4.22
C PRO A 188 -15.26 5.87 -3.68
N LEU A 189 -13.98 5.48 -3.79
CA LEU A 189 -13.48 4.19 -3.26
C LEU A 189 -13.54 4.11 -1.73
N ALA A 190 -13.56 5.27 -1.06
CA ALA A 190 -13.67 5.37 0.38
C ALA A 190 -14.71 6.44 0.75
N GLY A 191 -15.50 6.17 1.77
CA GLY A 191 -16.47 7.10 2.32
C GLY A 191 -16.12 7.46 3.76
N ARG A 192 -16.30 8.73 4.12
CA ARG A 192 -16.25 9.16 5.52
C ARG A 192 -17.62 8.92 6.14
N ARG A 193 -17.65 8.35 7.33
CA ARG A 193 -18.90 8.23 8.09
C ARG A 193 -19.42 9.62 8.44
N THR A 194 -20.72 9.84 8.33
CA THR A 194 -21.36 11.07 8.77
C THR A 194 -21.42 11.14 10.29
N GLU A 195 -21.57 12.33 10.86
CA GLU A 195 -21.74 12.49 12.31
C GLU A 195 -22.94 11.70 12.85
N ALA A 196 -24.05 11.69 12.10
CA ALA A 196 -25.23 10.87 12.46
C ALA A 196 -24.91 9.38 12.54
N ASN A 197 -24.13 8.84 11.59
CA ASN A 197 -23.69 7.46 11.61
C ASN A 197 -22.74 7.16 12.79
N LEU A 198 -21.86 8.12 13.13
CA LEU A 198 -20.95 7.97 14.26
C LEU A 198 -21.72 8.01 15.59
N LEU A 199 -22.71 8.91 15.71
CA LEU A 199 -23.57 9.00 16.88
C LEU A 199 -24.43 7.74 17.06
N ALA A 200 -25.01 7.24 15.96
CA ALA A 200 -25.77 5.99 16.00
C ALA A 200 -24.88 4.80 16.43
N LEU A 201 -23.62 4.77 15.98
CA LEU A 201 -22.67 3.76 16.38
C LEU A 201 -22.27 3.89 17.86
N ALA A 202 -22.08 5.11 18.35
CA ALA A 202 -21.76 5.35 19.76
C ALA A 202 -22.91 4.98 20.71
N ASN A 203 -24.15 5.16 20.27
CA ASN A 203 -25.35 4.83 21.03
C ASN A 203 -25.82 3.37 20.81
N SER A 204 -25.18 2.60 19.92
CA SER A 204 -25.51 1.18 19.77
C SER A 204 -24.94 0.41 20.95
N ASP A 205 -25.78 -0.37 21.62
CA ASP A 205 -25.30 -1.39 22.54
C ASP A 205 -24.35 -2.31 21.77
N GLY A 206 -23.10 -2.41 22.20
CA GLY A 206 -22.00 -3.05 21.46
C GLY A 206 -22.28 -4.48 20.97
N ALA A 207 -23.44 -5.05 21.35
CA ALA A 207 -23.97 -6.34 20.88
C ALA A 207 -24.75 -6.24 19.55
N THR A 208 -25.20 -5.06 19.12
CA THR A 208 -26.06 -4.86 17.92
C THR A 208 -25.35 -4.13 16.76
N GLY A 209 -24.06 -3.86 16.87
CA GLY A 209 -23.26 -3.51 15.69
C GLY A 209 -23.47 -4.58 14.62
N PRO A 210 -23.49 -4.22 13.32
CA PRO A 210 -23.58 -5.23 12.28
C PRO A 210 -22.56 -6.30 12.60
N ALA A 211 -23.04 -7.53 12.85
CA ALA A 211 -22.22 -8.65 13.27
C ALA A 211 -20.96 -8.61 12.42
N ARG A 212 -19.81 -8.36 13.05
CA ARG A 212 -18.53 -8.41 12.34
C ARG A 212 -18.54 -9.78 11.71
N PRO A 213 -18.48 -9.88 10.35
CA PRO A 213 -18.57 -11.19 9.73
C PRO A 213 -17.53 -12.06 10.41
N THR A 214 -18.01 -12.99 11.21
CA THR A 214 -17.19 -13.97 11.88
C THR A 214 -16.43 -14.66 10.78
N THR A 215 -15.12 -14.31 10.65
CA THR A 215 -14.17 -14.87 9.70
C THR A 215 -14.77 -15.16 8.31
N GLY A 216 -14.25 -14.55 7.25
CA GLY A 216 -14.77 -14.67 5.87
C GLY A 216 -15.02 -16.10 5.36
N ALA A 217 -14.65 -17.14 6.10
CA ALA A 217 -14.98 -18.53 5.87
C ALA A 217 -16.44 -18.89 6.22
N ALA A 218 -17.07 -18.21 7.19
CA ALA A 218 -18.43 -18.53 7.62
C ALA A 218 -19.51 -18.02 6.64
N LEU A 219 -19.18 -17.01 5.81
CA LEU A 219 -20.08 -16.46 4.79
C LEU A 219 -19.73 -16.92 3.36
N ALA A 220 -18.72 -17.76 3.20
CA ALA A 220 -18.33 -18.27 1.90
C ALA A 220 -19.34 -19.30 1.37
N THR A 221 -19.72 -19.17 0.09
CA THR A 221 -20.53 -20.20 -0.58
C THR A 221 -19.77 -21.54 -0.62
N PRO A 222 -20.45 -22.68 -0.81
CA PRO A 222 -19.76 -23.97 -0.98
C PRO A 222 -18.65 -23.93 -2.03
N GLU A 223 -18.89 -23.23 -3.16
CA GLU A 223 -17.92 -23.06 -4.25
C GLU A 223 -16.73 -22.23 -3.80
N GLN A 224 -16.95 -21.15 -3.06
CA GLN A 224 -15.86 -20.32 -2.49
C GLN A 224 -15.03 -21.10 -1.49
N ARG A 225 -15.65 -21.94 -0.66
CA ARG A 225 -14.94 -22.83 0.27
C ARG A 225 -14.10 -23.87 -0.47
N ALA A 226 -14.65 -24.48 -1.51
CA ALA A 226 -13.91 -25.43 -2.36
C ALA A 226 -12.71 -24.76 -3.05
N ALA A 227 -12.89 -23.55 -3.59
CA ALA A 227 -11.79 -22.79 -4.19
C ALA A 227 -10.71 -22.42 -3.16
N LEU A 228 -11.09 -22.04 -1.94
CA LEU A 228 -10.13 -21.78 -0.86
C LEU A 228 -9.37 -23.04 -0.45
N ALA A 229 -10.03 -24.19 -0.40
CA ALA A 229 -9.39 -25.47 -0.08
C ALA A 229 -8.36 -25.92 -1.14
N LEU A 230 -8.50 -25.47 -2.40
CA LEU A 230 -7.54 -25.76 -3.48
C LEU A 230 -6.29 -24.86 -3.43
N LEU A 231 -6.31 -23.73 -2.73
CA LEU A 231 -5.21 -22.76 -2.74
C LEU A 231 -3.84 -23.36 -2.37
N PRO A 232 -3.69 -24.15 -1.29
CA PRO A 232 -2.39 -24.73 -0.93
C PRO A 232 -1.85 -25.63 -2.03
N ARG A 233 -2.71 -26.46 -2.63
CA ARG A 233 -2.35 -27.37 -3.71
C ARG A 233 -1.98 -26.62 -5.00
N ARG A 234 -2.66 -25.50 -5.30
CA ARG A 234 -2.31 -24.64 -6.44
C ARG A 234 -0.92 -24.05 -6.29
N TYR A 235 -0.59 -23.50 -5.13
CA TYR A 235 0.74 -22.95 -4.89
C TYR A 235 1.83 -24.03 -4.94
N GLN A 236 1.56 -25.19 -4.38
CA GLN A 236 2.46 -26.33 -4.48
C GLN A 236 2.68 -26.75 -5.94
N PHE A 237 1.61 -26.87 -6.72
CA PHE A 237 1.67 -27.21 -8.15
C PHE A 237 2.48 -26.19 -8.94
N PHE A 238 2.26 -24.89 -8.76
CA PHE A 238 3.06 -23.86 -9.43
C PHE A 238 4.54 -23.93 -9.06
N SER A 239 4.85 -24.26 -7.82
CA SER A 239 6.23 -24.48 -7.37
C SER A 239 6.86 -25.71 -8.01
N GLU A 240 6.14 -26.83 -8.06
CA GLU A 240 6.59 -28.09 -8.67
C GLU A 240 6.79 -27.95 -10.19
N GLU A 241 5.91 -27.20 -10.85
CA GLU A 241 6.04 -26.89 -12.29
C GLU A 241 7.17 -25.90 -12.61
N GLY A 242 7.79 -25.28 -11.60
CA GLY A 242 8.88 -24.32 -11.80
C GLY A 242 8.43 -23.00 -12.43
N VAL A 243 7.26 -22.48 -12.03
CA VAL A 243 6.77 -21.16 -12.42
C VAL A 243 7.75 -20.07 -12.00
N ALA A 244 8.12 -19.18 -12.92
CA ALA A 244 9.05 -18.10 -12.62
C ALA A 244 8.44 -17.00 -11.77
N VAL A 245 7.22 -16.55 -12.12
CA VAL A 245 6.47 -15.52 -11.38
C VAL A 245 4.98 -15.83 -11.43
N LEU A 246 4.31 -15.66 -10.29
CA LEU A 246 2.87 -15.76 -10.17
C LEU A 246 2.24 -14.37 -10.02
N LEU A 247 1.38 -13.97 -10.94
CA LEU A 247 0.63 -12.73 -10.89
C LEU A 247 -0.84 -13.04 -10.58
N GLN A 248 -1.41 -12.27 -9.68
CA GLN A 248 -2.82 -12.36 -9.33
C GLN A 248 -3.46 -10.98 -9.37
N PRO A 249 -4.72 -10.85 -9.79
CA PRO A 249 -5.41 -9.56 -9.75
C PRO A 249 -5.53 -9.08 -8.29
N SER A 250 -5.40 -7.78 -8.07
CA SER A 250 -5.74 -7.15 -6.79
C SER A 250 -7.25 -7.23 -6.57
N ARG A 251 -7.65 -7.34 -5.32
CA ARG A 251 -9.06 -7.32 -4.91
C ARG A 251 -9.50 -5.91 -4.53
#